data_85bd193755d2ad3d385620d342a32fc3
#
_entry.id   85bd193755d2ad3d385620d342a32fc3
#
_cell.length_a   1.000
_cell.length_b   1.000
_cell.length_c   1.000
_cell.angle_alpha   90.00
_cell.angle_beta   90.00
_cell.angle_gamma   90.00
#
_symmetry.space_group_name_H-M   'P 1'
#
loop_
_entity.id
_entity.type
_entity.pdbx_description
1 polymer ?
#
loop_
_entity_poly.entity_id
_entity_poly.type
_entity_poly.pdbx_seq_one_letter_code
_entity_poly.pdbx_strand_id
1 'polypeptide(L)'
;MKSYLRKINYYETDQMKIVHHSNYIRYFEEARCYFLECINYPYAKLEEEKIASPVLSVSCEYKRVVKYPDELIIEVMLTELNKVKATFEYRVVDSKTKELKAIGKTEHCFVNEAGKVVSIAKTNPSFYNALVNELEFSIEK
;
A
#
# COMPACT_ATOMS: atom_id res chain seq x y z
N MET A 1 9.72 -6.74 1.02
CA MET A 1 9.06 -6.00 -0.06
C MET A 1 8.20 -6.94 -0.89
N LYS A 2 7.00 -6.51 -1.21
CA LYS A 2 6.10 -7.27 -2.09
C LYS A 2 5.94 -6.50 -3.38
N SER A 3 5.78 -7.23 -4.48
CA SER A 3 5.67 -6.63 -5.82
C SER A 3 4.31 -6.99 -6.40
N TYR A 4 3.48 -5.98 -6.59
CA TYR A 4 2.13 -6.14 -7.12
C TYR A 4 2.10 -5.72 -8.59
N LEU A 5 1.69 -6.61 -9.46
CA LEU A 5 1.64 -6.37 -10.91
C LEU A 5 0.29 -5.78 -11.29
N ARG A 6 0.31 -4.68 -12.05
CA ARG A 6 -0.92 -3.95 -12.38
C ARG A 6 -0.88 -3.44 -13.82
N LYS A 7 -1.79 -3.94 -14.65
CA LYS A 7 -1.97 -3.41 -16.00
C LYS A 7 -2.85 -2.16 -15.92
N ILE A 8 -2.50 -1.14 -16.72
CA ILE A 8 -3.28 0.09 -16.79
C ILE A 8 -4.57 -0.16 -17.56
N ASN A 9 -5.68 0.34 -17.05
CA ASN A 9 -6.96 0.34 -17.77
C ASN A 9 -7.11 1.64 -18.53
N TYR A 10 -7.68 1.57 -19.72
CA TYR A 10 -7.85 2.76 -20.56
C TYR A 10 -8.59 3.88 -19.84
N TYR A 11 -9.62 3.56 -19.06
CA TYR A 11 -10.41 4.56 -18.35
C TYR A 11 -9.64 5.27 -17.23
N GLU A 12 -8.42 4.82 -16.93
CA GLU A 12 -7.59 5.45 -15.90
C GLU A 12 -6.76 6.60 -16.48
N THR A 13 -6.81 6.80 -17.78
CA THR A 13 -6.04 7.87 -18.43
C THR A 13 -6.91 9.13 -18.59
N ASP A 14 -6.23 10.26 -18.72
CA ASP A 14 -6.86 11.56 -18.90
C ASP A 14 -6.75 12.05 -20.37
N GLN A 15 -7.10 13.30 -20.60
CA GLN A 15 -7.04 13.89 -21.96
C GLN A 15 -5.63 13.88 -22.55
N MET A 16 -4.61 13.85 -21.72
CA MET A 16 -3.22 13.77 -22.15
C MET A 16 -2.77 12.34 -22.45
N LYS A 17 -3.69 11.38 -22.30
CA LYS A 17 -3.45 9.95 -22.52
C LYS A 17 -2.46 9.35 -21.53
N ILE A 18 -2.34 9.98 -20.38
CA ILE A 18 -1.51 9.46 -19.29
C ILE A 18 -2.41 9.13 -18.09
N VAL A 19 -1.93 8.26 -17.25
CA VAL A 19 -2.68 7.86 -16.04
C VAL A 19 -2.93 9.09 -15.18
N HIS A 20 -4.22 9.30 -14.85
CA HIS A 20 -4.62 10.42 -14.01
C HIS A 20 -4.06 10.22 -12.60
N HIS A 21 -3.56 11.31 -12.01
CA HIS A 21 -2.87 11.22 -10.72
C HIS A 21 -3.71 10.60 -9.60
N SER A 22 -5.02 10.70 -9.66
CA SER A 22 -5.90 10.13 -8.62
C SER A 22 -5.82 8.61 -8.55
N ASN A 23 -5.37 7.95 -9.61
CA ASN A 23 -5.33 6.49 -9.62
C ASN A 23 -4.17 5.92 -8.81
N TYR A 24 -3.12 6.69 -8.57
CA TYR A 24 -1.95 6.19 -7.85
C TYR A 24 -2.28 5.79 -6.41
N ILE A 25 -3.17 6.54 -5.77
CA ILE A 25 -3.62 6.22 -4.41
C ILE A 25 -4.36 4.87 -4.41
N ARG A 26 -5.14 4.60 -5.46
CA ARG A 26 -5.81 3.31 -5.62
C ARG A 26 -4.81 2.18 -5.84
N TYR A 27 -3.77 2.43 -6.63
CA TYR A 27 -2.71 1.44 -6.83
C TYR A 27 -2.02 1.10 -5.51
N PHE A 28 -1.81 2.11 -4.65
CA PHE A 28 -1.24 1.87 -3.33
C PHE A 28 -2.16 0.98 -2.49
N GLU A 29 -3.45 1.24 -2.53
CA GLU A 29 -4.41 0.42 -1.78
C GLU A 29 -4.41 -1.02 -2.30
N GLU A 30 -4.40 -1.20 -3.62
CA GLU A 30 -4.36 -2.54 -4.21
C GLU A 30 -3.08 -3.28 -3.79
N ALA A 31 -1.95 -2.57 -3.80
CA ALA A 31 -0.67 -3.15 -3.40
C ALA A 31 -0.67 -3.52 -1.92
N ARG A 32 -1.28 -2.69 -1.07
CA ARG A 32 -1.44 -2.98 0.36
C ARG A 32 -2.30 -4.22 0.57
N CYS A 33 -3.42 -4.32 -0.14
CA CYS A 33 -4.27 -5.52 -0.09
C CYS A 33 -3.46 -6.76 -0.44
N TYR A 34 -2.67 -6.67 -1.50
CA TYR A 34 -1.81 -7.77 -1.93
C TYR A 34 -0.77 -8.11 -0.86
N PHE A 35 -0.16 -7.09 -0.25
CA PHE A 35 0.81 -7.28 0.84
C PHE A 35 0.19 -8.09 1.98
N LEU A 36 -1.01 -7.69 2.40
CA LEU A 36 -1.69 -8.36 3.50
C LEU A 36 -2.08 -9.80 3.14
N GLU A 37 -2.49 -10.04 1.90
CA GLU A 37 -2.77 -11.39 1.42
C GLU A 37 -1.50 -12.25 1.48
N CYS A 38 -0.36 -11.69 1.10
CA CYS A 38 0.91 -12.42 1.12
C CYS A 38 1.32 -12.88 2.51
N ILE A 39 0.91 -12.15 3.53
CA ILE A 39 1.23 -12.53 4.93
C ILE A 39 0.08 -13.26 5.61
N ASN A 40 -0.92 -13.69 4.82
CA ASN A 40 -2.09 -14.45 5.27
C ASN A 40 -3.03 -13.66 6.19
N TYR A 41 -3.09 -12.34 5.99
CA TYR A 41 -4.01 -11.45 6.71
C TYR A 41 -4.79 -10.56 5.75
N PRO A 42 -5.57 -11.15 4.81
CA PRO A 42 -6.38 -10.32 3.92
C PRO A 42 -7.40 -9.50 4.71
N TYR A 43 -7.90 -8.42 4.11
CA TYR A 43 -8.86 -7.56 4.78
C TYR A 43 -10.08 -8.32 5.29
N ALA A 44 -10.53 -9.34 4.57
CA ALA A 44 -11.67 -10.14 5.03
C ALA A 44 -11.39 -10.77 6.40
N LYS A 45 -10.15 -11.23 6.62
CA LYS A 45 -9.77 -11.81 7.91
C LYS A 45 -9.71 -10.75 9.00
N LEU A 46 -9.19 -9.56 8.67
CA LEU A 46 -9.16 -8.45 9.62
C LEU A 46 -10.56 -8.02 10.01
N GLU A 47 -11.49 -8.00 9.04
CA GLU A 47 -12.88 -7.69 9.32
C GLU A 47 -13.51 -8.72 10.25
N GLU A 48 -13.21 -10.00 10.07
CA GLU A 48 -13.66 -11.05 10.99
C GLU A 48 -13.13 -10.82 12.40
N GLU A 49 -11.89 -10.33 12.51
CA GLU A 49 -11.27 -10.03 13.80
C GLU A 49 -11.67 -8.64 14.32
N LYS A 50 -12.55 -7.95 13.58
CA LYS A 50 -13.13 -6.65 13.97
C LYS A 50 -12.08 -5.55 14.08
N ILE A 51 -11.10 -5.58 13.18
CA ILE A 51 -10.04 -4.59 13.07
C ILE A 51 -10.14 -3.91 11.70
N ALA A 52 -10.03 -2.59 11.69
CA ALA A 52 -9.90 -1.81 10.47
C ALA A 52 -8.61 -1.01 10.53
N SER A 53 -8.10 -0.62 9.36
CA SER A 53 -6.85 0.13 9.25
C SER A 53 -7.07 1.39 8.42
N PRO A 54 -7.62 2.46 9.03
CA PRO A 54 -7.85 3.71 8.31
C PRO A 54 -6.53 4.34 7.85
N VAL A 55 -6.61 5.09 6.75
CA VAL A 55 -5.48 5.87 6.25
C VAL A 55 -5.46 7.19 7.01
N LEU A 56 -4.33 7.49 7.64
CA LEU A 56 -4.12 8.76 8.34
C LEU A 56 -3.55 9.82 7.41
N SER A 57 -2.67 9.41 6.50
CA SER A 57 -2.07 10.33 5.54
C SER A 57 -1.61 9.56 4.31
N VAL A 58 -1.50 10.28 3.21
CA VAL A 58 -1.01 9.72 1.96
C VAL A 58 -0.20 10.80 1.25
N SER A 59 0.91 10.39 0.63
CA SER A 59 1.70 11.27 -0.22
C SER A 59 2.11 10.50 -1.47
N CYS A 60 2.30 11.24 -2.56
CA CYS A 60 2.75 10.65 -3.82
C CYS A 60 3.54 11.69 -4.59
N GLU A 61 4.73 11.31 -5.05
CA GLU A 61 5.52 12.14 -5.94
C GLU A 61 5.54 11.47 -7.30
N TYR A 62 5.19 12.23 -8.33
CA TYR A 62 5.09 11.74 -9.70
C TYR A 62 6.40 12.08 -10.42
N LYS A 63 7.16 11.04 -10.82
CA LYS A 63 8.48 11.21 -11.42
C LYS A 63 8.43 11.16 -12.94
N ARG A 64 7.61 10.26 -13.50
CA ARG A 64 7.46 10.06 -14.94
C ARG A 64 6.02 9.67 -15.24
N VAL A 65 5.54 10.03 -16.42
CA VAL A 65 4.16 9.69 -16.82
C VAL A 65 4.03 8.20 -17.11
N VAL A 66 2.83 7.70 -16.92
CA VAL A 66 2.46 6.33 -17.28
C VAL A 66 1.37 6.40 -18.33
N LYS A 67 1.49 5.61 -19.38
CA LYS A 67 0.56 5.60 -20.51
C LYS A 67 -0.11 4.25 -20.64
N TYR A 68 -1.30 4.24 -21.23
CA TYR A 68 -1.94 2.99 -21.63
C TYR A 68 -1.21 2.47 -22.88
N PRO A 69 -0.89 1.22 -23.00
CA PRO A 69 -1.22 0.06 -22.13
C PRO A 69 -0.05 -0.42 -21.27
N ASP A 70 0.69 0.47 -20.68
CA ASP A 70 1.81 0.10 -19.81
C ASP A 70 1.36 -0.86 -18.71
N GLU A 71 2.33 -1.62 -18.22
CA GLU A 71 2.13 -2.49 -17.07
C GLU A 71 3.09 -2.04 -15.98
N LEU A 72 2.59 -1.96 -14.76
CA LEU A 72 3.34 -1.44 -13.62
C LEU A 72 3.61 -2.54 -12.62
N ILE A 73 4.71 -2.39 -11.90
CA ILE A 73 4.96 -3.12 -10.66
C ILE A 73 4.87 -2.07 -9.56
N ILE A 74 3.98 -2.29 -8.59
CA ILE A 74 3.91 -1.46 -7.41
C ILE A 74 4.62 -2.22 -6.29
N GLU A 75 5.82 -1.76 -5.95
CA GLU A 75 6.60 -2.34 -4.86
C GLU A 75 6.09 -1.72 -3.58
N VAL A 76 5.72 -2.54 -2.62
CA VAL A 76 5.16 -2.10 -1.35
C VAL A 76 5.96 -2.72 -0.21
N MET A 77 6.30 -1.89 0.79
CA MET A 77 7.00 -2.37 1.97
C MET A 77 6.48 -1.67 3.21
N LEU A 78 6.52 -2.40 4.32
CA LEU A 78 6.20 -1.86 5.63
C LEU A 78 7.49 -1.33 6.23
N THR A 79 7.56 -0.01 6.44
CA THR A 79 8.81 0.63 6.85
C THR A 79 8.78 1.12 8.29
N GLU A 80 7.60 1.29 8.87
CA GLU A 80 7.47 1.65 10.27
C GLU A 80 6.29 0.93 10.88
N LEU A 81 6.46 0.47 12.10
CA LEU A 81 5.40 -0.17 12.85
C LEU A 81 5.61 0.09 14.32
N ASN A 82 4.56 0.55 14.99
CA ASN A 82 4.54 0.58 16.44
C ASN A 82 3.19 0.01 16.89
N LYS A 83 2.87 0.14 18.17
CA LYS A 83 1.68 -0.49 18.72
C LYS A 83 0.38 -0.02 18.09
N VAL A 84 0.34 1.22 17.56
CA VAL A 84 -0.88 1.85 17.07
C VAL A 84 -0.79 2.34 15.64
N LYS A 85 0.41 2.41 15.04
CA LYS A 85 0.60 2.95 13.69
C LYS A 85 1.43 2.04 12.81
N ALA A 86 1.17 2.11 11.51
CA ALA A 86 1.96 1.42 10.49
C ALA A 86 2.20 2.38 9.32
N THR A 87 3.37 2.32 8.72
CA THR A 87 3.72 3.12 7.54
C THR A 87 4.14 2.19 6.42
N PHE A 88 3.50 2.36 5.26
CA PHE A 88 3.87 1.67 4.04
C PHE A 88 4.49 2.66 3.06
N GLU A 89 5.51 2.20 2.34
CA GLU A 89 6.11 2.97 1.27
C GLU A 89 5.99 2.20 -0.03
N TYR A 90 5.88 2.94 -1.13
CA TYR A 90 5.57 2.37 -2.44
C TYR A 90 6.51 2.93 -3.49
N ARG A 91 6.88 2.08 -4.44
CA ARG A 91 7.53 2.50 -5.67
C ARG A 91 6.73 1.98 -6.84
N VAL A 92 6.39 2.87 -7.76
CA VAL A 92 5.67 2.49 -8.98
C VAL A 92 6.69 2.47 -10.11
N VAL A 93 6.95 1.30 -10.68
CA VAL A 93 7.94 1.15 -11.74
C VAL A 93 7.31 0.49 -12.96
N ASP A 94 7.84 0.82 -14.14
CA ASP A 94 7.43 0.14 -15.37
C ASP A 94 7.94 -1.30 -15.32
N SER A 95 7.07 -2.27 -15.63
CA SER A 95 7.44 -3.68 -15.49
C SER A 95 8.51 -4.11 -16.49
N LYS A 96 8.58 -3.44 -17.64
CA LYS A 96 9.53 -3.79 -18.70
C LYS A 96 10.83 -3.03 -18.58
N THR A 97 10.76 -1.71 -18.46
CA THR A 97 11.95 -0.85 -18.45
C THR A 97 12.55 -0.68 -17.08
N LYS A 98 11.75 -0.96 -16.02
CA LYS A 98 12.12 -0.74 -14.62
C LYS A 98 12.30 0.74 -14.29
N GLU A 99 11.82 1.63 -15.14
CA GLU A 99 11.86 3.06 -14.89
C GLU A 99 10.94 3.42 -13.72
N LEU A 100 11.45 4.21 -12.79
CA LEU A 100 10.67 4.68 -11.64
C LEU A 100 9.67 5.73 -12.12
N LYS A 101 8.38 5.48 -11.88
CA LYS A 101 7.30 6.37 -12.28
C LYS A 101 6.82 7.26 -11.14
N ALA A 102 6.75 6.72 -9.93
CA ALA A 102 6.27 7.45 -8.77
C ALA A 102 6.75 6.78 -7.49
N ILE A 103 6.77 7.56 -6.41
CA ILE A 103 6.99 7.03 -5.07
C ILE A 103 5.84 7.52 -4.19
N GLY A 104 5.52 6.74 -3.18
CA GLY A 104 4.41 7.09 -2.30
C GLY A 104 4.61 6.57 -0.90
N LYS A 105 3.74 7.06 -0.01
CA LYS A 105 3.77 6.70 1.39
C LYS A 105 2.38 6.83 1.96
N THR A 106 1.98 5.85 2.78
CA THR A 106 0.72 5.92 3.52
C THR A 106 0.97 5.59 4.98
N GLU A 107 0.25 6.31 5.85
CA GLU A 107 0.31 6.06 7.28
C GLU A 107 -1.06 5.62 7.76
N HIS A 108 -1.09 4.66 8.67
CA HIS A 108 -2.31 4.01 9.13
C HIS A 108 -2.31 3.88 10.64
N CYS A 109 -3.51 3.88 11.21
CA CYS A 109 -3.70 3.37 12.56
C CYS A 109 -4.59 2.14 12.46
N PHE A 110 -4.91 1.55 13.61
CA PHE A 110 -5.81 0.41 13.70
C PHE A 110 -6.92 0.77 14.66
N VAL A 111 -8.15 0.46 14.28
CA VAL A 111 -9.32 0.78 15.09
C VAL A 111 -10.16 -0.46 15.29
N ASN A 112 -10.90 -0.50 16.39
CA ASN A 112 -11.85 -1.57 16.68
C ASN A 112 -13.22 -1.25 16.07
N GLU A 113 -14.19 -2.09 16.33
CA GLU A 113 -15.54 -1.97 15.81
C GLU A 113 -16.20 -0.64 16.20
N ALA A 114 -15.83 -0.10 17.38
CA ALA A 114 -16.35 1.18 17.85
C ALA A 114 -15.62 2.39 17.26
N GLY A 115 -14.62 2.15 16.39
CA GLY A 115 -13.84 3.22 15.78
C GLY A 115 -12.74 3.78 16.68
N LYS A 116 -12.42 3.10 17.77
CA LYS A 116 -11.37 3.54 18.68
C LYS A 116 -10.04 2.96 18.29
N VAL A 117 -8.98 3.78 18.38
CA VAL A 117 -7.61 3.34 18.10
C VAL A 117 -7.23 2.27 19.13
N VAL A 118 -6.67 1.18 18.62
CA VAL A 118 -6.24 0.05 19.47
C VAL A 118 -4.80 -0.30 19.19
N SER A 119 -4.17 -0.95 20.19
CA SER A 119 -2.84 -1.53 20.02
C SER A 119 -3.02 -2.96 19.52
N ILE A 120 -2.70 -3.20 18.24
CA ILE A 120 -2.83 -4.55 17.70
C ILE A 120 -1.84 -5.52 18.31
N ALA A 121 -0.75 -5.03 18.91
CA ALA A 121 0.15 -5.89 19.68
C ALA A 121 -0.59 -6.57 20.82
N LYS A 122 -1.59 -5.90 21.39
CA LYS A 122 -2.41 -6.44 22.49
C LYS A 122 -3.64 -7.17 22.00
N THR A 123 -4.37 -6.56 21.06
CA THR A 123 -5.67 -7.11 20.63
C THR A 123 -5.52 -8.24 19.60
N ASN A 124 -4.53 -8.15 18.74
CA ASN A 124 -4.33 -9.08 17.63
C ASN A 124 -2.84 -9.44 17.50
N PRO A 125 -2.27 -10.13 18.48
CA PRO A 125 -0.81 -10.37 18.52
C PRO A 125 -0.29 -11.17 17.32
N SER A 126 -1.06 -12.09 16.78
CA SER A 126 -0.64 -12.85 15.60
C SER A 126 -0.46 -11.93 14.40
N PHE A 127 -1.40 -11.02 14.20
CA PHE A 127 -1.32 -10.05 13.12
C PHE A 127 -0.13 -9.11 13.33
N TYR A 128 0.03 -8.61 14.54
CA TYR A 128 1.15 -7.74 14.88
C TYR A 128 2.49 -8.43 14.59
N ASN A 129 2.63 -9.68 15.01
CA ASN A 129 3.87 -10.44 14.78
C ASN A 129 4.12 -10.68 13.29
N ALA A 130 3.07 -10.95 12.52
CA ALA A 130 3.20 -11.10 11.08
C ALA A 130 3.72 -9.82 10.43
N LEU A 131 3.25 -8.67 10.89
CA LEU A 131 3.73 -7.37 10.40
C LEU A 131 5.18 -7.12 10.83
N VAL A 132 5.53 -7.43 12.08
CA VAL A 132 6.90 -7.25 12.57
C VAL A 132 7.89 -8.01 11.69
N ASN A 133 7.53 -9.21 11.26
CA ASN A 133 8.41 -10.03 10.42
C ASN A 133 8.64 -9.43 9.04
N GLU A 134 7.79 -8.47 8.63
CA GLU A 134 7.88 -7.83 7.31
C GLU A 134 8.54 -6.47 7.33
N LEU A 135 8.94 -5.98 8.51
CA LEU A 135 9.54 -4.64 8.60
C LEU A 135 10.82 -4.52 7.78
N GLU A 136 10.94 -3.45 7.02
CA GLU A 136 12.10 -3.17 6.18
C GLU A 136 12.51 -1.71 6.37
N PHE A 137 13.69 -1.36 5.88
CA PHE A 137 14.14 0.02 5.89
C PHE A 137 13.40 0.83 4.84
N SER A 138 13.21 2.12 5.13
CA SER A 138 12.58 3.04 4.20
C SER A 138 13.32 3.04 2.85
N ILE A 139 12.57 3.10 1.75
CA ILE A 139 13.09 3.20 0.39
C ILE A 139 13.28 4.65 -0.04
N GLU A 140 12.78 5.57 0.74
CA GLU A 140 12.89 7.00 0.45
C GLU A 140 14.29 7.51 0.75
N LYS A 141 14.83 8.32 -0.14
CA LYS A 141 16.15 8.91 0.00
C LYS A 141 16.06 10.42 0.14
#